data_ef84579e2a2e8d966ad621117fb43653
#
_entry.id   ef84579e2a2e8d966ad621117fb43653
#
_cell.length_a   1.000
_cell.length_b   1.000
_cell.length_c   1.000
_cell.angle_alpha   90.00
_cell.angle_beta   90.00
_cell.angle_gamma   90.00
#
_symmetry.space_group_name_H-M   'P 1'
#
loop_
_entity.id
_entity.type
_entity.pdbx_description
1 polymer ?
#
loop_
_entity_poly.entity_id
_entity_poly.type
_entity_poly.pdbx_seq_one_letter_code
_entity_poly.pdbx_strand_id
1 'polypeptide(L)'
;NPTGPMHIGHARGAVFGDSLANLLQYVGYNVTREYYINDSGQQIVNLAKSVYLRYKEIFSSKEALFEDDLYPGEYLIPVAKKIIEQYGDKFINSDEKDWLAIFKDCATHEMMEIIKEDLSSVNIHHDNFVSEEFLKSRGLIDEVVKLLNEKDVIYKGILDAPKGQQNENWESRPQLLFKSTLYGDDLDRPLKKADDTWTYFAADAAYHYDKYKRKFSSIINVWGADHGGYIKRIEGIIKSISESQLTFDVKLCQLVNLNKDGKPVKMSKRAGNFITMKSVVDSVGSDVLRFIMLTRKNDAPLDFDLVKVKEQSKDNPVYYVQYANIRINSLYKKAKDHEIDLNKEISNIKFELLTNFSEINIIKLIAKWPRQVEAAAKANEPHRITFYLNDLASAFHSSWSLGNDNPDLRYIVDSNKDLSIARLSLAKIVKIILSSGLSIIGVKPADKLS
;
A
#
# COMPACT_ATOMS: atom_id res chain seq x y z
N ASN A 1 4.15 -11.34 4.82
CA ASN A 1 4.38 -12.53 5.64
C ASN A 1 3.86 -12.28 7.05
N PRO A 2 3.00 -13.14 7.62
CA PRO A 2 2.44 -12.96 8.97
C PRO A 2 3.45 -13.39 10.05
N THR A 3 4.57 -12.68 10.11
CA THR A 3 5.68 -12.97 11.04
C THR A 3 5.94 -11.85 12.05
N GLY A 4 5.08 -10.85 12.09
CA GLY A 4 5.16 -9.73 13.01
C GLY A 4 4.42 -8.50 12.51
N PRO A 5 4.37 -7.41 13.31
CA PRO A 5 3.75 -6.15 12.96
C PRO A 5 4.29 -5.56 11.65
N MET A 6 3.50 -4.74 10.99
CA MET A 6 3.95 -4.02 9.80
C MET A 6 4.96 -2.93 10.19
N HIS A 7 6.01 -2.78 9.40
CA HIS A 7 6.96 -1.68 9.54
C HIS A 7 6.74 -0.61 8.45
N ILE A 8 7.38 0.55 8.61
CA ILE A 8 7.22 1.70 7.70
C ILE A 8 7.47 1.36 6.22
N GLY A 9 8.37 0.41 5.92
CA GLY A 9 8.61 -0.04 4.55
C GLY A 9 7.40 -0.71 3.90
N HIS A 10 6.56 -1.41 4.68
CA HIS A 10 5.31 -1.99 4.20
C HIS A 10 4.23 -0.93 3.93
N ALA A 11 4.24 0.15 4.71
CA ALA A 11 3.25 1.23 4.59
C ALA A 11 3.19 1.80 3.16
N ARG A 12 4.34 1.90 2.49
CA ARG A 12 4.39 2.46 1.14
C ARG A 12 3.60 1.64 0.13
N GLY A 13 3.83 0.33 0.10
CA GLY A 13 3.08 -0.57 -0.79
C GLY A 13 1.60 -0.60 -0.47
N ALA A 14 1.26 -0.64 0.82
CA ALA A 14 -0.12 -0.64 1.30
C ALA A 14 -0.87 0.65 0.92
N VAL A 15 -0.28 1.82 1.19
CA VAL A 15 -0.86 3.13 0.85
C VAL A 15 -0.97 3.31 -0.66
N PHE A 16 0.07 2.92 -1.42
CA PHE A 16 0.05 2.99 -2.88
C PHE A 16 -1.08 2.13 -3.45
N GLY A 17 -1.19 0.87 -3.02
CA GLY A 17 -2.21 -0.06 -3.50
C GLY A 17 -3.62 0.41 -3.20
N ASP A 18 -3.87 0.89 -1.98
CA ASP A 18 -5.17 1.41 -1.58
C ASP A 18 -5.54 2.70 -2.34
N SER A 19 -4.58 3.63 -2.47
CA SER A 19 -4.82 4.87 -3.21
C SER A 19 -5.04 4.62 -4.71
N LEU A 20 -4.37 3.62 -5.28
CA LEU A 20 -4.64 3.17 -6.66
C LEU A 20 -6.04 2.57 -6.78
N ALA A 21 -6.45 1.75 -5.83
CA ALA A 21 -7.79 1.16 -5.81
C ALA A 21 -8.87 2.26 -5.71
N ASN A 22 -8.69 3.24 -4.82
CA ASN A 22 -9.59 4.39 -4.71
C ASN A 22 -9.66 5.19 -6.01
N LEU A 23 -8.52 5.45 -6.65
CA LEU A 23 -8.43 6.17 -7.91
C LEU A 23 -9.19 5.44 -9.03
N LEU A 24 -9.00 4.13 -9.15
CA LEU A 24 -9.70 3.30 -10.13
C LEU A 24 -11.21 3.27 -9.86
N GLN A 25 -11.63 3.14 -8.60
CA GLN A 25 -13.05 3.24 -8.22
C GLN A 25 -13.63 4.62 -8.54
N TYR A 26 -12.87 5.69 -8.31
CA TYR A 26 -13.31 7.05 -8.62
C TYR A 26 -13.60 7.27 -10.10
N VAL A 27 -12.87 6.61 -10.99
CA VAL A 27 -13.12 6.64 -12.45
C VAL A 27 -14.08 5.55 -12.95
N GLY A 28 -14.72 4.80 -12.04
CA GLY A 28 -15.83 3.90 -12.36
C GLY A 28 -15.46 2.42 -12.52
N TYR A 29 -14.24 2.00 -12.20
CA TYR A 29 -13.90 0.57 -12.16
C TYR A 29 -14.50 -0.12 -10.92
N ASN A 30 -14.89 -1.38 -11.08
CA ASN A 30 -15.20 -2.27 -9.97
C ASN A 30 -13.90 -2.90 -9.47
N VAL A 31 -13.44 -2.54 -8.27
CA VAL A 31 -12.13 -2.92 -7.73
C VAL A 31 -12.30 -3.80 -6.51
N THR A 32 -11.58 -4.92 -6.47
CA THR A 32 -11.43 -5.78 -5.29
C THR A 32 -10.02 -5.66 -4.76
N ARG A 33 -9.87 -5.30 -3.49
CA ARG A 33 -8.60 -5.25 -2.75
C ARG A 33 -8.32 -6.59 -2.13
N GLU A 34 -7.19 -7.18 -2.46
CA GLU A 34 -6.83 -8.51 -1.99
C GLU A 34 -5.47 -8.52 -1.33
N TYR A 35 -5.40 -9.14 -0.16
CA TYR A 35 -4.18 -9.39 0.59
C TYR A 35 -3.77 -10.85 0.45
N TYR A 36 -2.55 -11.10 -0.03
CA TYR A 36 -1.97 -12.43 -0.08
C TYR A 36 -1.28 -12.77 1.23
N ILE A 37 -1.75 -13.81 1.92
CA ILE A 37 -1.14 -14.30 3.16
C ILE A 37 -0.13 -15.38 2.80
N ASN A 38 1.15 -15.08 2.98
CA ASN A 38 2.22 -16.07 2.86
C ASN A 38 2.36 -16.82 4.21
N ASP A 39 1.40 -17.72 4.45
CA ASP A 39 1.26 -18.51 5.67
C ASP A 39 1.78 -19.95 5.54
N SER A 40 2.57 -20.21 4.51
CA SER A 40 3.21 -21.50 4.30
C SER A 40 4.75 -21.42 4.32
N GLY A 41 5.41 -22.55 4.56
CA GLY A 41 6.86 -22.67 4.51
C GLY A 41 7.58 -22.41 5.84
N GLN A 42 8.93 -22.36 5.76
CA GLN A 42 9.81 -22.39 6.94
C GLN A 42 9.63 -21.16 7.86
N GLN A 43 9.26 -20.00 7.32
CA GLN A 43 9.08 -18.79 8.13
C GLN A 43 7.97 -18.93 9.16
N ILE A 44 6.91 -19.67 8.83
CA ILE A 44 5.79 -19.92 9.76
C ILE A 44 6.18 -20.97 10.81
N VAL A 45 6.98 -21.95 10.43
CA VAL A 45 7.56 -22.89 11.40
C VAL A 45 8.46 -22.13 12.39
N ASN A 46 9.31 -21.23 11.91
CA ASN A 46 10.18 -20.40 12.75
C ASN A 46 9.37 -19.47 13.65
N LEU A 47 8.27 -18.90 13.17
CA LEU A 47 7.33 -18.12 13.98
C LEU A 47 6.75 -18.97 15.13
N ALA A 48 6.25 -20.16 14.83
CA ALA A 48 5.69 -21.07 15.82
C ALA A 48 6.73 -21.46 16.89
N LYS A 49 7.97 -21.76 16.46
CA LYS A 49 9.10 -22.04 17.37
C LYS A 49 9.43 -20.84 18.27
N SER A 50 9.36 -19.64 17.72
CA SER A 50 9.58 -18.40 18.47
C SER A 50 8.51 -18.19 19.56
N VAL A 51 7.23 -18.43 19.22
CA VAL A 51 6.14 -18.38 20.19
C VAL A 51 6.30 -19.48 21.25
N TYR A 52 6.75 -20.66 20.86
CA TYR A 52 7.01 -21.75 21.80
C TYR A 52 8.14 -21.42 22.79
N LEU A 53 9.19 -20.73 22.36
CA LEU A 53 10.22 -20.24 23.26
C LEU A 53 9.64 -19.21 24.26
N ARG A 54 8.81 -18.26 23.82
CA ARG A 54 8.11 -17.32 24.71
C ARG A 54 7.16 -18.03 25.66
N TYR A 55 6.47 -19.07 25.18
CA TYR A 55 5.63 -19.91 26.04
C TYR A 55 6.43 -20.57 27.17
N LYS A 56 7.58 -21.20 26.89
CA LYS A 56 8.44 -21.79 27.90
C LYS A 56 9.06 -20.76 28.84
N GLU A 57 9.44 -19.58 28.35
CA GLU A 57 9.99 -18.50 29.14
C GLU A 57 9.06 -18.05 30.26
N ILE A 58 7.75 -17.96 29.99
CA ILE A 58 6.74 -17.55 30.99
C ILE A 58 6.71 -18.52 32.19
N PHE A 59 6.93 -19.81 31.97
CA PHE A 59 6.92 -20.81 33.05
C PHE A 59 8.28 -20.96 33.75
N SER A 60 9.39 -20.74 33.03
CA SER A 60 10.73 -21.01 33.56
C SER A 60 11.37 -19.81 34.28
N SER A 61 10.84 -18.61 34.13
CA SER A 61 11.45 -17.35 34.59
C SER A 61 12.90 -17.14 34.10
N LYS A 62 13.30 -17.86 33.03
CA LYS A 62 14.58 -17.72 32.36
C LYS A 62 14.36 -17.08 31.02
N GLU A 63 15.16 -16.10 30.65
CA GLU A 63 15.10 -15.44 29.36
C GLU A 63 15.28 -16.47 28.22
N ALA A 64 14.43 -16.39 27.20
CA ALA A 64 14.51 -17.27 26.05
C ALA A 64 15.71 -16.90 25.17
N LEU A 65 16.48 -17.89 24.78
CA LEU A 65 17.57 -17.74 23.80
C LEU A 65 17.02 -18.02 22.41
N PHE A 66 17.11 -17.03 21.52
CA PHE A 66 16.65 -17.13 20.12
C PHE A 66 17.84 -17.40 19.21
N GLU A 67 17.71 -18.41 18.35
CA GLU A 67 18.62 -18.64 17.23
C GLU A 67 18.41 -17.58 16.13
N ASP A 68 19.40 -17.42 15.25
CA ASP A 68 19.43 -16.35 14.23
C ASP A 68 18.21 -16.31 13.30
N ASP A 69 17.57 -17.46 13.06
CA ASP A 69 16.40 -17.57 12.18
C ASP A 69 15.05 -17.35 12.88
N LEU A 70 15.06 -17.18 14.19
CA LEU A 70 13.86 -17.00 15.00
C LEU A 70 13.51 -15.51 15.21
N TYR A 71 12.30 -15.26 15.68
CA TYR A 71 11.76 -13.92 15.89
C TYR A 71 11.76 -13.58 17.39
N PRO A 72 12.68 -12.74 17.89
CA PRO A 72 12.79 -12.43 19.32
C PRO A 72 11.81 -11.37 19.82
N GLY A 73 10.91 -10.85 18.97
CA GLY A 73 10.05 -9.72 19.29
C GLY A 73 9.09 -9.95 20.45
N GLU A 74 8.93 -8.94 21.31
CA GLU A 74 8.00 -8.97 22.46
C GLU A 74 6.53 -9.10 22.04
N TYR A 75 6.19 -8.77 20.78
CA TYR A 75 4.85 -8.95 20.23
C TYR A 75 4.38 -10.42 20.20
N LEU A 76 5.28 -11.38 20.41
CA LEU A 76 4.96 -12.80 20.55
C LEU A 76 4.53 -13.20 21.98
N ILE A 77 4.82 -12.37 22.99
CA ILE A 77 4.43 -12.65 24.38
C ILE A 77 2.90 -12.74 24.55
N PRO A 78 2.10 -11.83 24.01
CA PRO A 78 0.64 -11.97 24.04
C PRO A 78 0.12 -13.24 23.39
N VAL A 79 0.74 -13.68 22.27
CA VAL A 79 0.38 -14.93 21.58
C VAL A 79 0.67 -16.13 22.47
N ALA A 80 1.84 -16.19 23.09
CA ALA A 80 2.19 -17.24 24.05
C ALA A 80 1.21 -17.29 25.24
N LYS A 81 0.79 -16.14 25.78
CA LYS A 81 -0.20 -16.05 26.86
C LYS A 81 -1.56 -16.61 26.44
N LYS A 82 -2.04 -16.32 25.22
CA LYS A 82 -3.30 -16.91 24.70
C LYS A 82 -3.24 -18.43 24.63
N ILE A 83 -2.09 -18.98 24.23
CA ILE A 83 -1.89 -20.44 24.20
C ILE A 83 -1.90 -21.00 25.64
N ILE A 84 -1.31 -20.31 26.61
CA ILE A 84 -1.36 -20.69 28.03
C ILE A 84 -2.79 -20.66 28.55
N GLU A 85 -3.59 -19.65 28.22
CA GLU A 85 -4.99 -19.55 28.61
C GLU A 85 -5.83 -20.74 28.11
N GLN A 86 -5.52 -21.27 26.93
CA GLN A 86 -6.27 -22.39 26.33
C GLN A 86 -5.75 -23.78 26.76
N TYR A 87 -4.46 -23.93 26.95
CA TYR A 87 -3.81 -25.24 27.09
C TYR A 87 -2.99 -25.39 28.39
N GLY A 88 -2.84 -24.33 29.20
CA GLY A 88 -2.04 -24.35 30.42
C GLY A 88 -0.56 -24.64 30.13
N ASP A 89 0.02 -25.53 30.89
CA ASP A 89 1.41 -25.99 30.82
C ASP A 89 1.63 -27.24 29.96
N LYS A 90 0.58 -27.69 29.23
CA LYS A 90 0.52 -28.96 28.51
C LYS A 90 1.74 -29.22 27.60
N PHE A 91 2.31 -28.16 27.00
CA PHE A 91 3.33 -28.31 25.97
C PHE A 91 4.76 -28.07 26.46
N ILE A 92 5.00 -27.84 27.76
CA ILE A 92 6.35 -27.53 28.29
C ILE A 92 7.36 -28.65 27.96
N ASN A 93 6.97 -29.91 28.10
CA ASN A 93 7.81 -31.09 27.90
C ASN A 93 7.31 -31.97 26.75
N SER A 94 6.52 -31.43 25.81
CA SER A 94 5.97 -32.17 24.68
C SER A 94 6.94 -32.18 23.50
N ASP A 95 6.87 -33.23 22.67
CA ASP A 95 7.59 -33.28 21.41
C ASP A 95 7.08 -32.22 20.41
N GLU A 96 7.94 -31.79 19.48
CA GLU A 96 7.59 -30.77 18.48
C GLU A 96 6.34 -31.12 17.69
N LYS A 97 6.13 -32.37 17.34
CA LYS A 97 4.94 -32.88 16.61
C LYS A 97 3.60 -32.62 17.32
N ASP A 98 3.61 -32.51 18.66
CA ASP A 98 2.39 -32.39 19.48
C ASP A 98 1.91 -30.93 19.59
N TRP A 99 2.81 -29.97 19.47
CA TRP A 99 2.50 -28.56 19.62
C TRP A 99 2.64 -27.72 18.34
N LEU A 100 3.49 -28.11 17.39
CA LEU A 100 3.88 -27.26 16.26
C LEU A 100 2.67 -26.76 15.45
N ALA A 101 1.71 -27.63 15.13
CA ALA A 101 0.53 -27.26 14.37
C ALA A 101 -0.32 -26.22 15.12
N ILE A 102 -0.55 -26.42 16.42
CA ILE A 102 -1.33 -25.51 17.27
C ILE A 102 -0.68 -24.15 17.36
N PHE A 103 0.65 -24.11 17.55
CA PHE A 103 1.39 -22.86 17.65
C PHE A 103 1.46 -22.14 16.31
N LYS A 104 1.58 -22.86 15.19
CA LYS A 104 1.50 -22.29 13.83
C LYS A 104 0.17 -21.59 13.62
N ASP A 105 -0.93 -22.28 13.87
CA ASP A 105 -2.28 -21.76 13.64
C ASP A 105 -2.56 -20.53 14.50
N CYS A 106 -2.26 -20.63 15.81
CA CYS A 106 -2.44 -19.53 16.74
C CYS A 106 -1.55 -18.33 16.37
N ALA A 107 -0.25 -18.56 16.11
CA ALA A 107 0.68 -17.49 15.78
C ALA A 107 0.30 -16.79 14.47
N THR A 108 -0.05 -17.54 13.43
CA THR A 108 -0.46 -16.98 12.14
C THR A 108 -1.75 -16.16 12.28
N HIS A 109 -2.73 -16.68 13.02
CA HIS A 109 -3.96 -15.95 13.28
C HIS A 109 -3.72 -14.61 13.99
N GLU A 110 -2.95 -14.63 15.08
CA GLU A 110 -2.68 -13.43 15.87
C GLU A 110 -1.85 -12.40 15.08
N MET A 111 -0.86 -12.85 14.30
CA MET A 111 -0.10 -11.94 13.44
C MET A 111 -0.97 -11.32 12.36
N MET A 112 -1.95 -12.06 11.81
CA MET A 112 -2.89 -11.50 10.85
C MET A 112 -3.83 -10.48 11.48
N GLU A 113 -4.27 -10.67 12.71
CA GLU A 113 -5.09 -9.67 13.42
C GLU A 113 -4.27 -8.37 13.65
N ILE A 114 -3.01 -8.47 14.08
CA ILE A 114 -2.12 -7.30 14.20
C ILE A 114 -1.95 -6.59 12.85
N ILE A 115 -1.76 -7.33 11.75
CA ILE A 115 -1.62 -6.75 10.41
C ILE A 115 -2.90 -6.03 9.97
N LYS A 116 -4.08 -6.59 10.24
CA LYS A 116 -5.37 -5.96 9.95
C LYS A 116 -5.58 -4.67 10.77
N GLU A 117 -5.19 -4.68 12.04
CA GLU A 117 -5.21 -3.49 12.90
C GLU A 117 -4.26 -2.41 12.39
N ASP A 118 -3.03 -2.79 12.02
CA ASP A 118 -2.05 -1.90 11.43
C ASP A 118 -2.60 -1.24 10.14
N LEU A 119 -3.17 -2.02 9.23
CA LEU A 119 -3.79 -1.54 7.99
C LEU A 119 -4.99 -0.61 8.28
N SER A 120 -5.85 -0.98 9.23
CA SER A 120 -6.99 -0.17 9.65
C SER A 120 -6.54 1.17 10.24
N SER A 121 -5.41 1.20 10.96
CA SER A 121 -4.85 2.44 11.54
C SER A 121 -4.51 3.49 10.48
N VAL A 122 -4.28 3.08 9.25
CA VAL A 122 -4.06 3.94 8.08
C VAL A 122 -5.25 3.94 7.12
N ASN A 123 -6.44 3.57 7.58
CA ASN A 123 -7.68 3.54 6.81
C ASN A 123 -7.58 2.68 5.53
N ILE A 124 -6.93 1.52 5.63
CA ILE A 124 -6.81 0.54 4.54
C ILE A 124 -7.58 -0.72 4.93
N HIS A 125 -8.52 -1.11 4.07
CA HIS A 125 -9.37 -2.28 4.26
C HIS A 125 -9.34 -3.14 2.99
N HIS A 126 -9.02 -4.41 3.16
CA HIS A 126 -9.04 -5.38 2.08
C HIS A 126 -10.38 -6.11 2.04
N ASP A 127 -10.86 -6.41 0.83
CA ASP A 127 -12.08 -7.17 0.61
C ASP A 127 -11.83 -8.66 0.81
N ASN A 128 -10.62 -9.13 0.47
CA ASN A 128 -10.21 -10.52 0.56
C ASN A 128 -8.84 -10.68 1.21
N PHE A 129 -8.71 -11.74 2.02
CA PHE A 129 -7.45 -12.25 2.55
C PHE A 129 -7.29 -13.69 2.05
N VAL A 130 -6.31 -13.93 1.18
CA VAL A 130 -6.12 -15.23 0.52
C VAL A 130 -4.91 -15.92 1.10
N SER A 131 -5.11 -17.06 1.74
CA SER A 131 -4.08 -17.91 2.34
C SER A 131 -3.41 -18.78 1.28
N GLU A 132 -2.08 -18.80 1.24
CA GLU A 132 -1.30 -19.71 0.39
C GLU A 132 -1.55 -21.18 0.78
N GLU A 133 -1.57 -21.47 2.07
CA GLU A 133 -1.84 -22.83 2.58
C GLU A 133 -3.23 -23.30 2.17
N PHE A 134 -4.24 -22.44 2.24
CA PHE A 134 -5.60 -22.75 1.80
C PHE A 134 -5.68 -23.04 0.31
N LEU A 135 -4.98 -22.27 -0.54
CA LEU A 135 -4.95 -22.53 -1.98
C LEU A 135 -4.33 -23.91 -2.28
N LYS A 136 -3.26 -24.27 -1.57
CA LYS A 136 -2.60 -25.59 -1.69
C LYS A 136 -3.54 -26.72 -1.28
N SER A 137 -4.20 -26.58 -0.15
CA SER A 137 -5.10 -27.63 0.39
C SER A 137 -6.32 -27.88 -0.51
N ARG A 138 -6.73 -26.90 -1.32
CA ARG A 138 -7.84 -27.06 -2.29
C ARG A 138 -7.43 -27.70 -3.62
N GLY A 139 -6.19 -28.07 -3.80
CA GLY A 139 -5.71 -28.70 -5.05
C GLY A 139 -5.63 -27.74 -6.25
N LEU A 140 -5.63 -26.42 -6.03
CA LEU A 140 -5.57 -25.43 -7.12
C LEU A 140 -4.25 -25.49 -7.89
N ILE A 141 -3.17 -25.96 -7.27
CA ILE A 141 -1.90 -26.19 -7.97
C ILE A 141 -2.09 -27.29 -9.00
N ASP A 142 -2.72 -28.41 -8.65
CA ASP A 142 -2.95 -29.51 -9.57
C ASP A 142 -3.89 -29.10 -10.71
N GLU A 143 -4.92 -28.28 -10.43
CA GLU A 143 -5.82 -27.76 -11.45
C GLU A 143 -5.08 -26.88 -12.48
N VAL A 144 -4.27 -25.93 -12.02
CA VAL A 144 -3.53 -25.04 -12.94
C VAL A 144 -2.47 -25.81 -13.73
N VAL A 145 -1.77 -26.77 -13.10
CA VAL A 145 -0.80 -27.62 -13.79
C VAL A 145 -1.46 -28.47 -14.87
N LYS A 146 -2.65 -29.02 -14.58
CA LYS A 146 -3.43 -29.74 -15.59
C LYS A 146 -3.77 -28.84 -16.78
N LEU A 147 -4.27 -27.62 -16.53
CA LEU A 147 -4.56 -26.65 -17.59
C LEU A 147 -3.32 -26.29 -18.42
N LEU A 148 -2.17 -26.05 -17.77
CA LEU A 148 -0.92 -25.73 -18.45
C LEU A 148 -0.40 -26.92 -19.29
N ASN A 149 -0.66 -28.16 -18.85
CA ASN A 149 -0.32 -29.35 -19.61
C ASN A 149 -1.22 -29.49 -20.85
N GLU A 150 -2.52 -29.26 -20.73
CA GLU A 150 -3.48 -29.26 -21.86
C GLU A 150 -3.11 -28.21 -22.91
N LYS A 151 -2.46 -27.12 -22.51
CA LYS A 151 -1.97 -26.04 -23.40
C LYS A 151 -0.55 -26.30 -23.95
N ASP A 152 0.06 -27.43 -23.66
CA ASP A 152 1.45 -27.80 -24.06
C ASP A 152 2.49 -26.74 -23.67
N VAL A 153 2.33 -26.06 -22.53
CA VAL A 153 3.28 -25.04 -22.03
C VAL A 153 4.13 -25.51 -20.86
N ILE A 154 4.04 -26.80 -20.52
CA ILE A 154 4.90 -27.45 -19.50
C ILE A 154 5.54 -28.71 -20.07
N TYR A 155 6.69 -29.09 -19.52
CA TYR A 155 7.41 -30.30 -19.93
C TYR A 155 8.34 -30.81 -18.81
N LYS A 156 8.77 -32.07 -18.90
CA LYS A 156 9.84 -32.59 -18.03
C LYS A 156 11.19 -32.29 -18.66
N GLY A 157 12.05 -31.60 -17.93
CA GLY A 157 13.37 -31.19 -18.41
C GLY A 157 14.37 -31.04 -17.27
N ILE A 158 15.62 -30.85 -17.62
CA ILE A 158 16.73 -30.61 -16.70
C ILE A 158 17.21 -29.20 -16.93
N LEU A 159 17.30 -28.40 -15.86
CA LEU A 159 17.89 -27.07 -15.91
C LEU A 159 19.38 -27.14 -15.63
N ASP A 160 20.15 -26.28 -16.29
CA ASP A 160 21.57 -26.10 -15.98
C ASP A 160 21.74 -25.55 -14.55
N ALA A 161 22.89 -25.81 -13.94
CA ALA A 161 23.24 -25.30 -12.63
C ALA A 161 23.19 -23.76 -12.65
N PRO A 162 22.65 -23.10 -11.59
CA PRO A 162 22.63 -21.64 -11.48
C PRO A 162 24.03 -21.04 -11.63
N LYS A 163 24.19 -20.07 -12.53
CA LYS A 163 25.46 -19.38 -12.74
C LYS A 163 25.95 -18.75 -11.42
N GLY A 164 27.15 -19.11 -11.01
CA GLY A 164 27.82 -18.54 -9.82
C GLY A 164 27.61 -19.29 -8.50
N GLN A 165 26.84 -20.36 -8.46
CA GLN A 165 26.81 -21.30 -7.35
C GLN A 165 27.40 -22.64 -7.81
N GLN A 166 28.69 -22.87 -7.51
CA GLN A 166 29.24 -24.22 -7.50
C GLN A 166 28.65 -24.93 -6.27
N ASN A 167 27.39 -25.37 -6.38
CA ASN A 167 26.83 -26.30 -5.40
C ASN A 167 27.36 -27.68 -5.69
N GLU A 168 28.27 -28.16 -4.87
CA GLU A 168 28.76 -29.56 -4.87
C GLU A 168 27.61 -30.59 -4.78
N ASN A 169 26.40 -30.16 -4.43
CA ASN A 169 25.18 -30.95 -4.31
C ASN A 169 24.16 -30.68 -5.44
N TRP A 170 24.55 -30.05 -6.57
CA TRP A 170 23.63 -29.92 -7.71
C TRP A 170 23.46 -31.30 -8.40
N GLU A 171 22.30 -31.90 -8.16
CA GLU A 171 21.89 -33.10 -8.87
C GLU A 171 21.08 -32.73 -10.11
N SER A 172 21.58 -33.11 -11.28
CA SER A 172 20.90 -33.00 -12.57
C SER A 172 19.73 -33.98 -12.63
N ARG A 173 18.56 -33.60 -12.10
CA ARG A 173 17.35 -34.43 -12.13
C ARG A 173 16.25 -33.78 -12.95
N PRO A 174 15.43 -34.56 -13.68
CA PRO A 174 14.28 -34.03 -14.40
C PRO A 174 13.28 -33.39 -13.44
N GLN A 175 12.84 -32.19 -13.79
CA GLN A 175 11.84 -31.38 -13.08
C GLN A 175 10.67 -31.06 -14.00
N LEU A 176 9.51 -30.74 -13.45
CA LEU A 176 8.39 -30.19 -14.23
C LEU A 176 8.62 -28.71 -14.44
N LEU A 177 8.83 -28.32 -15.69
CA LEU A 177 9.19 -26.95 -16.11
C LEU A 177 8.04 -26.29 -16.86
N PHE A 178 7.83 -25.00 -16.62
CA PHE A 178 6.99 -24.12 -17.42
C PHE A 178 7.85 -23.44 -18.49
N LYS A 179 7.38 -23.43 -19.74
CA LYS A 179 8.05 -22.81 -20.90
C LYS A 179 8.01 -21.28 -20.80
N SER A 180 8.60 -20.72 -19.76
CA SER A 180 8.59 -19.27 -19.43
C SER A 180 9.26 -18.43 -20.52
N THR A 181 10.25 -19.02 -21.22
CA THR A 181 10.96 -18.40 -22.34
C THR A 181 10.03 -18.03 -23.51
N LEU A 182 8.93 -18.75 -23.73
CA LEU A 182 7.92 -18.42 -24.74
C LEU A 182 7.24 -17.07 -24.47
N TYR A 183 7.31 -16.58 -23.23
CA TYR A 183 6.67 -15.35 -22.77
C TYR A 183 7.67 -14.24 -22.43
N GLY A 184 8.97 -14.44 -22.79
CA GLY A 184 10.02 -13.43 -22.66
C GLY A 184 10.76 -13.45 -21.32
N ASP A 185 10.69 -14.54 -20.56
CA ASP A 185 11.61 -14.81 -19.44
C ASP A 185 12.97 -15.28 -19.98
N ASP A 186 14.01 -15.22 -19.17
CA ASP A 186 15.39 -15.59 -19.55
C ASP A 186 15.61 -17.11 -19.57
N LEU A 187 14.83 -17.88 -18.80
CA LEU A 187 14.87 -19.34 -18.76
C LEU A 187 13.53 -19.92 -18.32
N ASP A 188 13.32 -21.20 -18.62
CA ASP A 188 12.14 -21.94 -18.19
C ASP A 188 12.18 -22.17 -16.68
N ARG A 189 11.00 -22.20 -16.03
CA ARG A 189 10.89 -22.17 -14.58
C ARG A 189 10.32 -23.45 -13.99
N PRO A 190 10.93 -24.00 -12.92
CA PRO A 190 10.43 -25.22 -12.31
C PRO A 190 9.11 -24.95 -11.55
N LEU A 191 8.08 -25.71 -11.89
CA LEU A 191 6.84 -25.82 -11.12
C LEU A 191 6.97 -26.84 -10.00
N LYS A 192 7.74 -27.90 -10.23
CA LYS A 192 7.98 -28.98 -9.28
C LYS A 192 9.47 -29.23 -9.12
N LYS A 193 9.93 -29.41 -7.89
CA LYS A 193 11.33 -29.70 -7.59
C LYS A 193 11.67 -31.17 -7.94
N ALA A 194 12.95 -31.53 -7.86
CA ALA A 194 13.44 -32.89 -8.09
C ALA A 194 12.94 -33.90 -7.03
N ASP A 195 12.55 -33.40 -5.83
CA ASP A 195 11.97 -34.21 -4.75
C ASP A 195 10.44 -34.32 -4.83
N ASP A 196 9.85 -33.95 -5.97
CA ASP A 196 8.41 -33.94 -6.23
C ASP A 196 7.60 -32.93 -5.40
N THR A 197 8.22 -32.01 -4.67
CA THR A 197 7.55 -30.93 -3.98
C THR A 197 7.28 -29.74 -4.90
N TRP A 198 6.16 -29.03 -4.69
CA TRP A 198 5.82 -27.83 -5.42
C TRP A 198 6.77 -26.67 -5.11
N THR A 199 7.10 -25.87 -6.10
CA THR A 199 7.86 -24.63 -5.91
C THR A 199 6.93 -23.48 -5.48
N TYR A 200 7.50 -22.38 -4.98
CA TYR A 200 6.74 -21.15 -4.75
C TYR A 200 6.09 -20.64 -6.05
N PHE A 201 6.73 -20.82 -7.19
CA PHE A 201 6.20 -20.43 -8.49
C PHE A 201 4.92 -21.19 -8.85
N ALA A 202 4.80 -22.47 -8.48
CA ALA A 202 3.55 -23.22 -8.66
C ALA A 202 2.41 -22.69 -7.78
N ALA A 203 2.73 -22.26 -6.55
CA ALA A 203 1.74 -21.63 -5.67
C ALA A 203 1.29 -20.27 -6.24
N ASP A 204 2.21 -19.47 -6.76
CA ASP A 204 1.90 -18.20 -7.44
C ASP A 204 1.05 -18.42 -8.70
N ALA A 205 1.32 -19.47 -9.49
CA ALA A 205 0.49 -19.84 -10.62
C ALA A 205 -0.95 -20.18 -10.20
N ALA A 206 -1.12 -20.95 -9.12
CA ALA A 206 -2.42 -21.30 -8.56
C ALA A 206 -3.17 -20.07 -8.04
N TYR A 207 -2.48 -19.14 -7.39
CA TYR A 207 -3.05 -17.88 -6.91
C TYR A 207 -3.60 -17.00 -8.04
N HIS A 208 -2.85 -16.87 -9.14
CA HIS A 208 -3.31 -16.09 -10.29
C HIS A 208 -4.39 -16.83 -11.08
N TYR A 209 -4.36 -18.16 -11.08
CA TYR A 209 -5.42 -18.98 -11.65
C TYR A 209 -6.74 -18.84 -10.89
N ASP A 210 -6.72 -18.75 -9.55
CA ASP A 210 -7.89 -18.46 -8.74
C ASP A 210 -8.54 -17.11 -9.15
N LYS A 211 -7.72 -16.07 -9.34
CA LYS A 211 -8.21 -14.77 -9.84
C LYS A 211 -8.84 -14.87 -11.24
N TYR A 212 -8.22 -15.63 -12.14
CA TYR A 212 -8.78 -15.89 -13.47
C TYR A 212 -10.15 -16.60 -13.38
N LYS A 213 -10.29 -17.61 -12.53
CA LYS A 213 -11.57 -18.30 -12.28
C LYS A 213 -12.66 -17.35 -11.76
N ARG A 214 -12.28 -16.33 -11.00
CA ARG A 214 -13.19 -15.26 -10.50
C ARG A 214 -13.54 -14.21 -11.55
N LYS A 215 -13.04 -14.34 -12.80
CA LYS A 215 -13.39 -13.53 -13.98
C LYS A 215 -13.03 -12.04 -13.86
N PHE A 216 -11.93 -11.70 -13.21
CA PHE A 216 -11.38 -10.37 -13.30
C PHE A 216 -10.87 -10.09 -14.71
N SER A 217 -11.08 -8.88 -15.22
CA SER A 217 -10.54 -8.43 -16.52
C SER A 217 -9.11 -7.89 -16.42
N SER A 218 -8.71 -7.48 -15.22
CA SER A 218 -7.38 -6.93 -14.95
C SER A 218 -6.89 -7.33 -13.56
N ILE A 219 -5.59 -7.62 -13.46
CA ILE A 219 -4.88 -7.86 -12.19
C ILE A 219 -3.76 -6.84 -12.09
N ILE A 220 -3.66 -6.17 -10.94
CA ILE A 220 -2.55 -5.28 -10.61
C ILE A 220 -1.91 -5.80 -9.32
N ASN A 221 -0.66 -6.24 -9.41
CA ASN A 221 0.11 -6.63 -8.23
C ASN A 221 0.96 -5.46 -7.74
N VAL A 222 0.96 -5.22 -6.43
CA VAL A 222 1.81 -4.22 -5.77
C VAL A 222 2.87 -4.95 -4.97
N TRP A 223 4.12 -4.87 -5.39
CA TRP A 223 5.24 -5.62 -4.84
C TRP A 223 6.37 -4.72 -4.36
N GLY A 224 7.20 -5.23 -3.46
CA GLY A 224 8.50 -4.64 -3.17
C GLY A 224 9.44 -4.71 -4.39
N ALA A 225 10.37 -3.78 -4.48
CA ALA A 225 11.28 -3.68 -5.63
C ALA A 225 12.19 -4.91 -5.79
N ASP A 226 12.45 -5.65 -4.72
CA ASP A 226 13.19 -6.91 -4.68
C ASP A 226 12.53 -8.03 -5.49
N HIS A 227 11.23 -7.93 -5.76
CA HIS A 227 10.47 -8.90 -6.57
C HIS A 227 10.48 -8.63 -8.08
N GLY A 228 11.23 -7.61 -8.56
CA GLY A 228 11.27 -7.26 -9.99
C GLY A 228 11.60 -8.41 -10.94
N GLY A 229 12.49 -9.32 -10.53
CA GLY A 229 12.86 -10.52 -11.30
C GLY A 229 11.73 -11.56 -11.45
N TYR A 230 10.63 -11.42 -10.69
CA TYR A 230 9.48 -12.32 -10.77
C TYR A 230 8.45 -11.94 -11.82
N ILE A 231 8.47 -10.71 -12.32
CA ILE A 231 7.41 -10.16 -13.19
C ILE A 231 7.20 -11.02 -14.43
N LYS A 232 8.27 -11.31 -15.18
CA LYS A 232 8.19 -12.04 -16.47
C LYS A 232 7.59 -13.43 -16.35
N ARG A 233 7.95 -14.17 -15.30
CA ARG A 233 7.43 -15.52 -15.07
C ARG A 233 5.95 -15.52 -14.70
N ILE A 234 5.48 -14.56 -13.90
CA ILE A 234 4.06 -14.43 -13.55
C ILE A 234 3.26 -13.94 -14.76
N GLU A 235 3.79 -12.97 -15.50
CA GLU A 235 3.19 -12.51 -16.75
C GLU A 235 3.01 -13.68 -17.75
N GLY A 236 4.00 -14.57 -17.86
CA GLY A 236 3.93 -15.78 -18.69
C GLY A 236 2.81 -16.72 -18.25
N ILE A 237 2.68 -17.00 -16.95
CA ILE A 237 1.58 -17.81 -16.40
C ILE A 237 0.22 -17.19 -16.75
N ILE A 238 0.03 -15.89 -16.49
CA ILE A 238 -1.23 -15.22 -16.72
C ILE A 238 -1.60 -15.24 -18.22
N LYS A 239 -0.64 -14.98 -19.11
CA LYS A 239 -0.86 -15.09 -20.56
C LYS A 239 -1.26 -16.49 -20.97
N SER A 240 -0.62 -17.52 -20.39
CA SER A 240 -0.91 -18.91 -20.68
C SER A 240 -2.32 -19.31 -20.25
N ILE A 241 -2.70 -19.01 -19.01
CA ILE A 241 -4.00 -19.43 -18.45
C ILE A 241 -5.16 -18.68 -19.09
N SER A 242 -4.99 -17.39 -19.45
CA SER A 242 -6.05 -16.52 -19.97
C SER A 242 -6.03 -16.32 -21.48
N GLU A 243 -5.09 -16.93 -22.20
CA GLU A 243 -4.90 -16.69 -23.65
C GLU A 243 -4.74 -15.20 -23.97
N SER A 244 -4.05 -14.48 -23.09
CA SER A 244 -3.81 -13.04 -23.18
C SER A 244 -5.08 -12.16 -23.09
N GLN A 245 -6.21 -12.69 -22.63
CA GLN A 245 -7.43 -11.91 -22.43
C GLN A 245 -7.43 -11.12 -21.12
N LEU A 246 -6.65 -11.55 -20.13
CA LEU A 246 -6.51 -10.90 -18.84
C LEU A 246 -5.35 -9.89 -18.88
N THR A 247 -5.61 -8.63 -18.56
CA THR A 247 -4.53 -7.65 -18.42
C THR A 247 -3.81 -7.81 -17.07
N PHE A 248 -2.49 -7.70 -17.10
CA PHE A 248 -1.66 -7.82 -15.92
C PHE A 248 -0.67 -6.66 -15.83
N ASP A 249 -0.60 -6.04 -14.67
CA ASP A 249 0.37 -4.97 -14.37
C ASP A 249 1.01 -5.22 -13.00
N VAL A 250 2.26 -4.83 -12.85
CA VAL A 250 3.00 -4.91 -11.58
C VAL A 250 3.54 -3.54 -11.23
N LYS A 251 3.20 -3.06 -10.05
CA LYS A 251 3.75 -1.83 -9.48
C LYS A 251 4.78 -2.15 -8.41
N LEU A 252 6.04 -1.88 -8.73
CA LEU A 252 7.15 -2.05 -7.79
C LEU A 252 7.25 -0.83 -6.89
N CYS A 253 7.23 -1.04 -5.58
CA CYS A 253 7.45 -0.01 -4.58
C CYS A 253 8.88 -0.08 -4.05
N GLN A 254 9.64 1.00 -4.22
CA GLN A 254 10.99 1.14 -3.70
C GLN A 254 11.01 1.36 -2.18
N LEU A 255 12.18 1.18 -1.59
CA LEU A 255 12.40 1.30 -0.16
C LEU A 255 12.02 2.69 0.38
N VAL A 256 11.61 2.71 1.63
CA VAL A 256 11.45 3.91 2.44
C VAL A 256 12.67 4.03 3.35
N ASN A 257 13.42 5.12 3.18
CA ASN A 257 14.52 5.47 4.07
C ASN A 257 13.93 6.25 5.26
N LEU A 258 13.97 5.66 6.45
CA LEU A 258 13.49 6.33 7.64
C LEU A 258 14.60 7.19 8.22
N ASN A 259 14.32 8.47 8.39
CA ASN A 259 15.22 9.45 8.99
C ASN A 259 14.60 10.08 10.23
N LYS A 260 15.44 10.55 11.13
CA LYS A 260 15.08 11.41 12.26
C LYS A 260 16.05 12.59 12.29
N ASP A 261 15.54 13.78 12.05
CA ASP A 261 16.35 15.01 11.96
C ASP A 261 17.52 14.87 10.97
N GLY A 262 17.21 14.39 9.77
CA GLY A 262 18.16 14.19 8.67
C GLY A 262 19.13 13.00 8.84
N LYS A 263 19.08 12.26 9.95
CA LYS A 263 19.93 11.10 10.21
C LYS A 263 19.20 9.79 9.97
N PRO A 264 19.78 8.80 9.26
CA PRO A 264 19.17 7.51 9.04
C PRO A 264 18.91 6.76 10.35
N VAL A 265 17.71 6.19 10.49
CA VAL A 265 17.36 5.29 11.58
C VAL A 265 17.63 3.85 11.13
N LYS A 266 18.56 3.17 11.81
CA LYS A 266 18.85 1.75 11.53
C LYS A 266 17.70 0.88 12.03
N MET A 267 17.14 0.06 11.16
CA MET A 267 16.08 -0.91 11.47
C MET A 267 16.57 -2.33 11.18
N SER A 268 16.26 -3.27 12.07
CA SER A 268 16.49 -4.69 11.86
C SER A 268 15.39 -5.51 12.52
N LYS A 269 14.59 -6.23 11.74
CA LYS A 269 13.57 -7.18 12.27
C LYS A 269 14.22 -8.29 13.11
N ARG A 270 15.38 -8.79 12.69
CA ARG A 270 16.09 -9.87 13.37
C ARG A 270 16.66 -9.43 14.72
N ALA A 271 17.01 -8.16 14.85
CA ALA A 271 17.51 -7.60 16.12
C ALA A 271 16.40 -7.09 17.04
N GLY A 272 15.12 -7.26 16.69
CA GLY A 272 13.97 -6.72 17.44
C GLY A 272 13.83 -5.20 17.39
N ASN A 273 14.73 -4.49 16.71
CA ASN A 273 14.74 -3.03 16.61
C ASN A 273 14.16 -2.57 15.26
N PHE A 274 12.85 -2.49 15.17
CA PHE A 274 12.21 -1.89 13.99
C PHE A 274 11.07 -0.96 14.41
N ILE A 275 10.91 0.11 13.64
CA ILE A 275 9.82 1.06 13.85
C ILE A 275 8.58 0.52 13.16
N THR A 276 7.55 0.21 13.96
CA THR A 276 6.28 -0.30 13.46
C THR A 276 5.53 0.81 12.72
N MET A 277 4.69 0.42 11.76
CA MET A 277 3.78 1.35 11.08
C MET A 277 2.88 2.06 12.11
N LYS A 278 2.36 1.33 13.08
CA LYS A 278 1.53 1.88 14.16
C LYS A 278 2.25 2.99 14.95
N SER A 279 3.51 2.77 15.35
CA SER A 279 4.27 3.79 16.09
C SER A 279 4.49 5.07 15.29
N VAL A 280 4.62 4.95 13.96
CA VAL A 280 4.70 6.12 13.06
C VAL A 280 3.34 6.81 13.00
N VAL A 281 2.24 6.07 12.82
CA VAL A 281 0.88 6.61 12.82
C VAL A 281 0.57 7.34 14.12
N ASP A 282 0.90 6.76 15.27
CA ASP A 282 0.71 7.36 16.59
C ASP A 282 1.52 8.68 16.75
N SER A 283 2.66 8.77 16.03
CA SER A 283 3.56 9.92 16.10
C SER A 283 3.20 11.06 15.14
N VAL A 284 2.73 10.76 13.90
CA VAL A 284 2.54 11.77 12.84
C VAL A 284 1.10 11.81 12.31
N GLY A 285 0.28 10.84 12.65
CA GLY A 285 -1.07 10.67 12.13
C GLY A 285 -1.12 9.91 10.80
N SER A 286 -2.26 9.26 10.56
CA SER A 286 -2.55 8.49 9.36
C SER A 286 -2.49 9.34 8.08
N ASP A 287 -3.09 10.52 8.10
CA ASP A 287 -3.20 11.40 6.94
C ASP A 287 -1.83 11.88 6.45
N VAL A 288 -0.94 12.24 7.38
CA VAL A 288 0.45 12.63 7.07
C VAL A 288 1.20 11.46 6.46
N LEU A 289 1.11 10.26 7.10
CA LEU A 289 1.76 9.07 6.58
C LEU A 289 1.31 8.77 5.15
N ARG A 290 -0.01 8.71 4.91
CA ARG A 290 -0.57 8.40 3.59
C ARG A 290 -0.13 9.39 2.52
N PHE A 291 -0.22 10.67 2.80
CA PHE A 291 0.16 11.71 1.85
C PHE A 291 1.65 11.62 1.48
N ILE A 292 2.53 11.53 2.49
CA ILE A 292 3.98 11.49 2.26
C ILE A 292 4.39 10.24 1.46
N MET A 293 3.77 9.08 1.69
CA MET A 293 4.05 7.86 0.91
C MET A 293 3.79 8.03 -0.60
N LEU A 294 3.00 9.03 -1.00
CA LEU A 294 2.65 9.35 -2.38
C LEU A 294 3.33 10.61 -2.92
N THR A 295 4.26 11.23 -2.20
CA THR A 295 5.00 12.40 -2.69
C THR A 295 6.11 12.07 -3.68
N ARG A 296 6.35 10.79 -3.91
CA ARG A 296 7.31 10.27 -4.90
C ARG A 296 6.66 9.15 -5.71
N LYS A 297 7.10 8.99 -6.94
CA LYS A 297 6.72 7.85 -7.77
C LYS A 297 7.11 6.54 -7.07
N ASN A 298 6.29 5.50 -7.18
CA ASN A 298 6.48 4.23 -6.46
C ASN A 298 7.84 3.57 -6.70
N ASP A 299 8.40 3.70 -7.91
CA ASP A 299 9.69 3.13 -8.33
C ASP A 299 10.92 3.99 -7.94
N ALA A 300 10.72 5.15 -7.32
CA ALA A 300 11.79 5.99 -6.78
C ALA A 300 11.92 5.82 -5.25
N PRO A 301 13.12 5.85 -4.65
CA PRO A 301 13.28 5.84 -3.20
C PRO A 301 12.56 7.01 -2.52
N LEU A 302 12.08 6.79 -1.31
CA LEU A 302 11.39 7.79 -0.50
C LEU A 302 12.10 7.99 0.83
N ASP A 303 12.46 9.23 1.13
CA ASP A 303 12.96 9.62 2.44
C ASP A 303 11.79 10.08 3.32
N PHE A 304 11.62 9.42 4.47
CA PHE A 304 10.59 9.75 5.46
C PHE A 304 11.28 10.22 6.74
N ASP A 305 11.25 11.53 7.00
CA ASP A 305 11.85 12.11 8.20
C ASP A 305 10.79 12.40 9.26
N LEU A 306 10.87 11.69 10.40
CA LEU A 306 9.90 11.76 11.51
C LEU A 306 9.75 13.16 12.13
N VAL A 307 10.74 14.05 11.96
CA VAL A 307 10.68 15.43 12.46
C VAL A 307 10.07 16.33 11.40
N LYS A 308 10.60 16.30 10.17
CA LYS A 308 10.17 17.20 9.09
C LYS A 308 8.70 17.04 8.70
N VAL A 309 8.18 15.81 8.72
CA VAL A 309 6.78 15.56 8.37
C VAL A 309 5.76 16.15 9.37
N LYS A 310 6.21 16.59 10.55
CA LYS A 310 5.39 17.28 11.56
C LYS A 310 5.44 18.80 11.45
N GLU A 311 6.34 19.35 10.65
CA GLU A 311 6.50 20.79 10.54
C GLU A 311 5.27 21.42 9.91
N GLN A 312 4.76 22.47 10.55
CA GLN A 312 3.66 23.28 10.03
C GLN A 312 4.21 24.40 9.13
N SER A 313 4.90 24.01 8.06
CA SER A 313 5.56 24.93 7.14
C SER A 313 5.07 24.74 5.70
N LYS A 314 5.37 25.71 4.85
CA LYS A 314 5.10 25.61 3.39
C LYS A 314 5.88 24.49 2.70
N ASP A 315 6.96 24.03 3.33
CA ASP A 315 7.83 22.98 2.80
C ASP A 315 7.29 21.58 3.13
N ASN A 316 6.27 21.49 4.02
CA ASN A 316 5.52 20.27 4.26
C ASN A 316 4.31 20.18 3.33
N PRO A 317 4.31 19.32 2.30
CA PRO A 317 3.26 19.30 1.28
C PRO A 317 1.87 18.93 1.86
N VAL A 318 1.84 18.12 2.92
CA VAL A 318 0.58 17.74 3.58
C VAL A 318 -0.04 18.96 4.23
N TYR A 319 0.75 19.66 5.04
CA TYR A 319 0.32 20.89 5.71
C TYR A 319 -0.14 21.92 4.68
N TYR A 320 0.62 22.09 3.60
CA TYR A 320 0.36 23.10 2.59
C TYR A 320 -0.99 22.89 1.89
N VAL A 321 -1.30 21.64 1.50
CA VAL A 321 -2.60 21.30 0.89
C VAL A 321 -3.74 21.44 1.90
N GLN A 322 -3.58 20.93 3.12
CA GLN A 322 -4.60 21.04 4.19
C GLN A 322 -4.86 22.50 4.58
N TYR A 323 -3.83 23.33 4.61
CA TYR A 323 -3.96 24.74 4.95
C TYR A 323 -4.75 25.52 3.90
N ALA A 324 -4.71 25.13 2.62
CA ALA A 324 -5.59 25.72 1.60
C ALA A 324 -7.07 25.45 1.93
N ASN A 325 -7.42 24.24 2.33
CA ASN A 325 -8.78 23.88 2.74
C ASN A 325 -9.24 24.69 3.97
N ILE A 326 -8.38 24.83 4.97
CA ILE A 326 -8.66 25.61 6.19
C ILE A 326 -8.86 27.09 5.88
N ARG A 327 -8.04 27.68 5.02
CA ARG A 327 -8.21 29.07 4.56
C ARG A 327 -9.55 29.29 3.87
N ILE A 328 -9.96 28.36 3.01
CA ILE A 328 -11.26 28.44 2.34
C ILE A 328 -12.41 28.35 3.36
N ASN A 329 -12.31 27.48 4.36
CA ASN A 329 -13.30 27.44 5.45
C ASN A 329 -13.38 28.77 6.22
N SER A 330 -12.25 29.43 6.44
CA SER A 330 -12.20 30.74 7.08
C SER A 330 -12.82 31.85 6.22
N LEU A 331 -12.66 31.75 4.87
CA LEU A 331 -13.36 32.65 3.93
C LEU A 331 -14.87 32.55 4.07
N TYR A 332 -15.40 31.33 4.15
CA TYR A 332 -16.85 31.14 4.27
C TYR A 332 -17.43 31.65 5.57
N LYS A 333 -16.65 31.60 6.66
CA LYS A 333 -17.07 32.26 7.92
C LYS A 333 -17.14 33.76 7.75
N LYS A 334 -16.09 34.37 7.17
CA LYS A 334 -16.09 35.82 6.90
C LYS A 334 -17.19 36.25 5.91
N ALA A 335 -17.49 35.43 4.89
CA ALA A 335 -18.56 35.74 3.93
C ALA A 335 -19.93 35.91 4.60
N LYS A 336 -20.20 35.15 5.67
CA LYS A 336 -21.44 35.32 6.47
C LYS A 336 -21.49 36.66 7.18
N ASP A 337 -20.36 37.16 7.67
CA ASP A 337 -20.26 38.47 8.33
C ASP A 337 -20.52 39.62 7.33
N HIS A 338 -20.31 39.41 6.03
CA HIS A 338 -20.62 40.33 4.93
C HIS A 338 -21.96 40.01 4.24
N GLU A 339 -22.85 39.26 4.89
CA GLU A 339 -24.17 38.89 4.37
C GLU A 339 -24.15 38.22 2.99
N ILE A 340 -23.09 37.44 2.70
CA ILE A 340 -22.96 36.64 1.45
C ILE A 340 -23.31 35.20 1.77
N ASP A 341 -24.41 34.71 1.21
CA ASP A 341 -24.82 33.30 1.25
C ASP A 341 -24.65 32.66 -0.13
N LEU A 342 -23.54 31.95 -0.31
CA LEU A 342 -23.21 31.29 -1.58
C LEU A 342 -24.25 30.26 -2.05
N ASN A 343 -25.07 29.71 -1.15
CA ASN A 343 -26.10 28.74 -1.55
C ASN A 343 -27.30 29.44 -2.20
N LYS A 344 -27.59 30.68 -1.80
CA LYS A 344 -28.65 31.49 -2.42
C LYS A 344 -28.20 32.16 -3.72
N GLU A 345 -26.92 32.43 -3.86
CA GLU A 345 -26.35 33.20 -4.99
C GLU A 345 -25.90 32.29 -6.18
N ILE A 346 -26.06 30.96 -6.09
CA ILE A 346 -25.55 30.00 -7.11
C ILE A 346 -26.05 30.32 -8.53
N SER A 347 -27.30 30.80 -8.68
CA SER A 347 -27.89 31.07 -10.00
C SER A 347 -27.39 32.37 -10.66
N ASN A 348 -26.70 33.25 -9.90
CA ASN A 348 -26.36 34.62 -10.35
C ASN A 348 -24.85 34.88 -10.29
N ILE A 349 -24.01 33.87 -10.32
CA ILE A 349 -22.55 34.07 -10.22
C ILE A 349 -22.00 34.63 -11.54
N LYS A 350 -21.38 35.80 -11.45
CA LYS A 350 -20.75 36.51 -12.59
C LYS A 350 -19.28 36.10 -12.72
N PHE A 351 -19.01 34.91 -13.23
CA PHE A 351 -17.63 34.41 -13.38
C PHE A 351 -16.78 35.24 -14.38
N GLU A 352 -17.41 36.01 -15.28
CA GLU A 352 -16.76 36.96 -16.18
C GLU A 352 -16.00 38.07 -15.45
N LEU A 353 -16.27 38.31 -14.17
CA LEU A 353 -15.53 39.25 -13.34
C LEU A 353 -14.18 38.75 -12.88
N LEU A 354 -13.91 37.44 -13.02
CA LEU A 354 -12.62 36.81 -12.66
C LEU A 354 -11.60 37.02 -13.79
N THR A 355 -10.97 38.19 -13.82
CA THR A 355 -10.06 38.60 -14.90
C THR A 355 -8.60 38.66 -14.48
N ASN A 356 -8.30 38.57 -13.18
CA ASN A 356 -6.93 38.60 -12.71
C ASN A 356 -6.18 37.34 -13.13
N PHE A 357 -4.89 37.48 -13.46
CA PHE A 357 -4.04 36.35 -13.88
C PHE A 357 -4.04 35.19 -12.87
N SER A 358 -4.03 35.49 -11.57
CA SER A 358 -4.06 34.45 -10.52
C SER A 358 -5.37 33.67 -10.53
N GLU A 359 -6.51 34.32 -10.75
CA GLU A 359 -7.84 33.70 -10.86
C GLU A 359 -7.92 32.81 -12.10
N ILE A 360 -7.46 33.32 -13.24
CA ILE A 360 -7.39 32.57 -14.52
C ILE A 360 -6.49 31.35 -14.39
N ASN A 361 -5.37 31.46 -13.66
CA ASN A 361 -4.49 30.31 -13.41
C ASN A 361 -5.20 29.21 -12.60
N ILE A 362 -5.93 29.56 -11.54
CA ILE A 362 -6.74 28.62 -10.76
C ILE A 362 -7.81 27.98 -11.66
N ILE A 363 -8.52 28.74 -12.48
CA ILE A 363 -9.55 28.22 -13.41
C ILE A 363 -8.92 27.20 -14.38
N LYS A 364 -7.73 27.48 -14.92
CA LYS A 364 -7.02 26.53 -15.80
C LYS A 364 -6.64 25.24 -15.10
N LEU A 365 -6.22 25.31 -13.83
CA LEU A 365 -5.92 24.13 -13.04
C LEU A 365 -7.21 23.33 -12.78
N ILE A 366 -8.30 23.98 -12.35
CA ILE A 366 -9.60 23.35 -12.17
C ILE A 366 -10.04 22.59 -13.43
N ALA A 367 -9.96 23.23 -14.61
CA ALA A 367 -10.32 22.62 -15.88
C ALA A 367 -9.50 21.39 -16.25
N LYS A 368 -8.27 21.28 -15.72
CA LYS A 368 -7.39 20.10 -15.93
C LYS A 368 -7.77 18.90 -15.06
N TRP A 369 -8.54 19.09 -13.98
CA TRP A 369 -8.80 18.04 -12.99
C TRP A 369 -9.34 16.73 -13.57
N PRO A 370 -10.41 16.71 -14.40
CA PRO A 370 -10.94 15.45 -14.94
C PRO A 370 -9.87 14.68 -15.74
N ARG A 371 -9.15 15.40 -16.60
CA ARG A 371 -8.08 14.80 -17.41
C ARG A 371 -6.92 14.28 -16.57
N GLN A 372 -6.59 14.99 -15.48
CA GLN A 372 -5.51 14.58 -14.57
C GLN A 372 -5.87 13.27 -13.85
N VAL A 373 -7.09 13.14 -13.38
CA VAL A 373 -7.59 11.91 -12.73
C VAL A 373 -7.59 10.75 -13.72
N GLU A 374 -8.13 10.96 -14.93
CA GLU A 374 -8.15 9.95 -15.98
C GLU A 374 -6.74 9.49 -16.37
N ALA A 375 -5.81 10.42 -16.55
CA ALA A 375 -4.42 10.12 -16.89
C ALA A 375 -3.70 9.37 -15.77
N ALA A 376 -3.94 9.73 -14.50
CA ALA A 376 -3.40 9.04 -13.35
C ALA A 376 -3.92 7.59 -13.25
N ALA A 377 -5.23 7.39 -13.48
CA ALA A 377 -5.86 6.07 -13.48
C ALA A 377 -5.33 5.18 -14.61
N LYS A 378 -5.27 5.69 -15.85
CA LYS A 378 -4.73 4.94 -17.01
C LYS A 378 -3.28 4.51 -16.82
N ALA A 379 -2.47 5.33 -16.14
CA ALA A 379 -1.07 5.02 -15.86
C ALA A 379 -0.89 4.14 -14.59
N ASN A 380 -1.95 3.92 -13.81
CA ASN A 380 -1.86 3.33 -12.47
C ASN A 380 -0.88 4.10 -11.56
N GLU A 381 -0.95 5.44 -11.56
CA GLU A 381 0.00 6.34 -10.88
C GLU A 381 -0.72 7.31 -9.91
N PRO A 382 -1.17 6.85 -8.73
CA PRO A 382 -1.93 7.66 -7.77
C PRO A 382 -1.12 8.86 -7.23
N HIS A 383 0.22 8.82 -7.24
CA HIS A 383 1.06 9.94 -6.83
C HIS A 383 0.86 11.21 -7.68
N ARG A 384 0.34 11.10 -8.90
CA ARG A 384 0.00 12.28 -9.73
C ARG A 384 -1.09 13.13 -9.09
N ILE A 385 -1.93 12.54 -8.26
CA ILE A 385 -2.98 13.28 -7.53
C ILE A 385 -2.32 14.19 -6.48
N THR A 386 -1.35 13.70 -5.71
CA THR A 386 -0.65 14.54 -4.71
C THR A 386 0.07 15.72 -5.36
N PHE A 387 0.69 15.53 -6.51
CA PHE A 387 1.37 16.61 -7.25
C PHE A 387 0.37 17.66 -7.70
N TYR A 388 -0.74 17.22 -8.29
CA TYR A 388 -1.80 18.15 -8.72
C TYR A 388 -2.41 18.92 -7.54
N LEU A 389 -2.65 18.27 -6.39
CA LEU A 389 -3.16 18.94 -5.18
C LEU A 389 -2.20 20.01 -4.70
N ASN A 390 -0.89 19.75 -4.72
CA ASN A 390 0.13 20.75 -4.40
C ASN A 390 0.10 21.95 -5.35
N ASP A 391 0.01 21.71 -6.66
CA ASP A 391 -0.06 22.78 -7.66
C ASP A 391 -1.30 23.65 -7.46
N LEU A 392 -2.47 23.04 -7.22
CA LEU A 392 -3.73 23.75 -6.99
C LEU A 392 -3.68 24.54 -5.67
N ALA A 393 -3.16 23.94 -4.59
CA ALA A 393 -2.99 24.64 -3.31
C ALA A 393 -2.02 25.82 -3.45
N SER A 394 -0.91 25.64 -4.19
CA SER A 394 0.06 26.70 -4.46
C SER A 394 -0.56 27.86 -5.22
N ALA A 395 -1.33 27.60 -6.26
CA ALA A 395 -2.03 28.65 -7.01
C ALA A 395 -3.04 29.42 -6.12
N PHE A 396 -3.78 28.68 -5.28
CA PHE A 396 -4.71 29.30 -4.32
C PHE A 396 -3.99 30.16 -3.28
N HIS A 397 -2.90 29.66 -2.68
CA HIS A 397 -2.11 30.43 -1.72
C HIS A 397 -1.47 31.67 -2.32
N SER A 398 -1.00 31.57 -3.55
CA SER A 398 -0.44 32.72 -4.31
C SER A 398 -1.52 33.78 -4.54
N SER A 399 -2.71 33.39 -4.98
CA SER A 399 -3.84 34.30 -5.17
C SER A 399 -4.28 34.95 -3.84
N TRP A 400 -4.31 34.16 -2.76
CA TRP A 400 -4.60 34.68 -1.42
C TRP A 400 -3.60 35.75 -0.99
N SER A 401 -2.30 35.54 -1.22
CA SER A 401 -1.25 36.45 -0.78
C SER A 401 -1.32 37.81 -1.47
N LEU A 402 -1.75 37.86 -2.74
CA LEU A 402 -1.98 39.13 -3.43
C LEU A 402 -2.97 40.05 -2.75
N GLY A 403 -3.98 39.50 -2.08
CA GLY A 403 -4.97 40.27 -1.30
C GLY A 403 -4.42 40.89 -0.02
N ASN A 404 -3.21 40.51 0.45
CA ASN A 404 -2.55 41.17 1.56
C ASN A 404 -1.95 42.52 1.12
N ASP A 405 -1.40 42.55 -0.09
CA ASP A 405 -0.72 43.72 -0.63
C ASP A 405 -1.70 44.69 -1.34
N ASN A 406 -2.75 44.13 -1.94
CA ASN A 406 -3.78 44.89 -2.65
C ASN A 406 -5.20 44.49 -2.19
N PRO A 407 -5.94 45.37 -1.50
CA PRO A 407 -7.29 45.09 -1.04
C PRO A 407 -8.27 44.71 -2.15
N ASP A 408 -8.12 45.23 -3.36
CA ASP A 408 -8.98 44.90 -4.51
C ASP A 408 -8.80 43.49 -5.01
N LEU A 409 -7.72 42.81 -4.59
CA LEU A 409 -7.45 41.40 -4.90
C LEU A 409 -7.85 40.41 -3.80
N ARG A 410 -8.49 40.92 -2.73
CA ARG A 410 -9.06 40.05 -1.69
C ARG A 410 -10.22 39.22 -2.21
N TYR A 411 -10.46 38.09 -1.60
CA TYR A 411 -11.62 37.23 -1.92
C TYR A 411 -12.97 37.87 -1.55
N ILE A 412 -12.96 38.77 -0.55
CA ILE A 412 -14.10 39.63 -0.17
C ILE A 412 -13.67 41.05 -0.37
N VAL A 413 -14.39 41.76 -1.24
CA VAL A 413 -14.19 43.17 -1.61
C VAL A 413 -15.47 43.94 -1.24
N ASP A 414 -15.41 44.77 -0.23
CA ASP A 414 -16.59 45.46 0.32
C ASP A 414 -17.30 46.34 -0.75
N SER A 415 -16.55 46.94 -1.65
CA SER A 415 -17.06 47.76 -2.75
C SER A 415 -17.69 47.02 -3.90
N ASN A 416 -17.52 45.65 -3.98
CA ASN A 416 -18.00 44.87 -5.10
C ASN A 416 -18.45 43.48 -4.65
N LYS A 417 -19.74 43.37 -4.31
CA LYS A 417 -20.36 42.11 -3.85
C LYS A 417 -20.35 41.03 -4.91
N ASP A 418 -20.63 41.37 -6.19
CA ASP A 418 -20.65 40.41 -7.28
C ASP A 418 -19.27 39.76 -7.51
N LEU A 419 -18.19 40.55 -7.46
CA LEU A 419 -16.83 40.06 -7.55
C LEU A 419 -16.49 39.15 -6.36
N SER A 420 -16.92 39.53 -5.14
CA SER A 420 -16.73 38.70 -3.94
C SER A 420 -17.44 37.34 -4.08
N ILE A 421 -18.66 37.32 -4.58
CA ILE A 421 -19.42 36.09 -4.83
C ILE A 421 -18.69 35.22 -5.87
N ALA A 422 -18.18 35.78 -6.96
CA ALA A 422 -17.44 35.06 -7.99
C ALA A 422 -16.14 34.43 -7.42
N ARG A 423 -15.35 35.20 -6.64
CA ARG A 423 -14.11 34.71 -6.00
C ARG A 423 -14.36 33.62 -4.95
N LEU A 424 -15.39 33.83 -4.11
CA LEU A 424 -15.77 32.83 -3.11
C LEU A 424 -16.27 31.53 -3.77
N SER A 425 -16.96 31.65 -4.90
CA SER A 425 -17.41 30.50 -5.70
C SER A 425 -16.22 29.78 -6.33
N LEU A 426 -15.21 30.49 -6.85
CA LEU A 426 -13.96 29.90 -7.30
C LEU A 426 -13.25 29.13 -6.16
N ALA A 427 -13.15 29.73 -4.96
CA ALA A 427 -12.61 29.06 -3.78
C ALA A 427 -13.40 27.81 -3.39
N LYS A 428 -14.76 27.82 -3.56
CA LYS A 428 -15.61 26.62 -3.36
C LYS A 428 -15.23 25.49 -4.27
N ILE A 429 -14.99 25.77 -5.54
CA ILE A 429 -14.59 24.74 -6.53
C ILE A 429 -13.19 24.19 -6.18
N VAL A 430 -12.23 25.07 -5.79
CA VAL A 430 -10.92 24.63 -5.31
C VAL A 430 -11.07 23.67 -4.13
N LYS A 431 -11.90 24.01 -3.13
CA LYS A 431 -12.15 23.14 -1.98
C LYS A 431 -12.73 21.78 -2.38
N ILE A 432 -13.70 21.73 -3.31
CA ILE A 432 -14.29 20.49 -3.79
C ILE A 432 -13.22 19.59 -4.41
N ILE A 433 -12.35 20.16 -5.24
CA ILE A 433 -11.29 19.40 -5.91
C ILE A 433 -10.23 18.91 -4.90
N LEU A 434 -9.79 19.79 -3.99
CA LEU A 434 -8.86 19.39 -2.93
C LEU A 434 -9.42 18.24 -2.10
N SER A 435 -10.70 18.35 -1.69
CA SER A 435 -11.38 17.29 -0.93
C SER A 435 -11.51 15.99 -1.71
N SER A 436 -11.88 16.07 -3.01
CA SER A 436 -11.95 14.88 -3.89
C SER A 436 -10.59 14.21 -4.05
N GLY A 437 -9.55 14.98 -4.31
CA GLY A 437 -8.20 14.44 -4.47
C GLY A 437 -7.63 13.85 -3.17
N LEU A 438 -7.85 14.50 -2.03
CA LEU A 438 -7.50 13.97 -0.72
C LEU A 438 -8.25 12.65 -0.43
N SER A 439 -9.54 12.57 -0.77
CA SER A 439 -10.33 11.33 -0.63
C SER A 439 -9.77 10.19 -1.48
N ILE A 440 -9.36 10.45 -2.73
CA ILE A 440 -8.74 9.44 -3.61
C ILE A 440 -7.49 8.85 -2.94
N ILE A 441 -6.66 9.67 -2.32
CA ILE A 441 -5.46 9.18 -1.63
C ILE A 441 -5.74 8.71 -0.18
N GLY A 442 -7.01 8.68 0.24
CA GLY A 442 -7.45 8.21 1.56
C GLY A 442 -7.07 9.13 2.71
N VAL A 443 -6.93 10.43 2.45
CA VAL A 443 -6.64 11.49 3.43
C VAL A 443 -7.90 12.30 3.69
N LYS A 444 -8.17 12.61 4.94
CA LYS A 444 -9.33 13.43 5.33
C LYS A 444 -9.01 14.92 5.19
N PRO A 445 -9.88 15.72 4.53
CA PRO A 445 -9.72 17.17 4.52
C PRO A 445 -9.82 17.73 5.95
N ALA A 446 -8.84 18.55 6.35
CA ALA A 446 -8.85 19.18 7.67
C ALA A 446 -9.79 20.41 7.69
N ASP A 447 -10.64 20.49 8.68
CA ASP A 447 -11.50 21.67 8.91
C ASP A 447 -10.84 22.74 9.79
N LYS A 448 -9.87 22.33 10.61
CA LYS A 448 -9.07 23.18 11.51
C LYS A 448 -7.65 22.63 11.59
N LEU A 449 -6.68 23.49 11.92
CA LEU A 449 -5.36 23.04 12.35
C LEU A 449 -5.50 22.37 13.72
N SER A 450 -5.07 21.12 13.82
CA SER A 450 -4.94 20.40 15.08
C SER A 450 -3.57 20.66 15.68
#